data_bd62447d1780f0eb4d9b68d65aaa32b2
#
_entry.id   bd62447d1780f0eb4d9b68d65aaa32b2
#
_cell.length_a   1.000
_cell.length_b   1.000
_cell.length_c   1.000
_cell.angle_alpha   90.00
_cell.angle_beta   90.00
_cell.angle_gamma   90.00
#
_symmetry.space_group_name_H-M   'P 1'
#
loop_
_entity.id
_entity.type
_entity.pdbx_description
1 polymer ?
#
loop_
_entity_poly.entity_id
_entity_poly.type
_entity_poly.pdbx_seq_one_letter_code
_entity_poly.pdbx_strand_id
1 'polypeptide(L)'
;MKLFNTLTRRKEEFVPLEEGKVRMYVCGPTVYNLIHIGNARPMIIFDTVRRYMEYKGYEVNFVSNFTDVDDKIIKKAIEEGVSAQEISERYIAECRKDMDGMNVKPATTNPQAT
;
A
#
# COMPACT_ATOMS: atom_id res chain seq x y z
N MET A 1 2.58 -10.17 20.85
CA MET A 1 3.22 -9.14 19.97
C MET A 1 2.74 -7.77 20.41
N LYS A 2 3.65 -6.84 20.57
CA LYS A 2 3.33 -5.47 20.99
C LYS A 2 3.59 -4.49 19.88
N LEU A 3 2.63 -3.58 19.64
CA LEU A 3 2.72 -2.52 18.66
C LEU A 3 2.51 -1.16 19.34
N PHE A 4 3.17 -0.14 18.78
CA PHE A 4 2.91 1.23 19.22
C PHE A 4 1.58 1.70 18.63
N ASN A 5 0.67 2.11 19.51
CA ASN A 5 -0.62 2.65 19.12
C ASN A 5 -0.60 4.17 19.21
N THR A 6 -0.71 4.83 18.08
CA THR A 6 -0.69 6.30 18.01
C THR A 6 -1.85 6.94 18.77
N LEU A 7 -3.00 6.28 18.82
CA LEU A 7 -4.16 6.78 19.54
C LEU A 7 -3.91 6.86 21.05
N THR A 8 -3.34 5.81 21.63
CA THR A 8 -3.02 5.75 23.07
C THR A 8 -1.62 6.25 23.41
N ARG A 9 -0.78 6.51 22.40
CA ARG A 9 0.61 6.95 22.50
C ARG A 9 1.50 6.03 23.34
N ARG A 10 1.24 4.73 23.29
CA ARG A 10 2.03 3.73 24.00
C ARG A 10 2.12 2.43 23.23
N LYS A 11 3.13 1.66 23.58
CA LYS A 11 3.31 0.31 23.08
C LYS A 11 2.41 -0.64 23.87
N GLU A 12 1.53 -1.31 23.20
CA GLU A 12 0.55 -2.19 23.83
C GLU A 12 0.41 -3.51 23.08
N GLU A 13 -0.15 -4.50 23.75
CA GLU A 13 -0.38 -5.81 23.16
C GLU A 13 -1.35 -5.72 21.99
N PHE A 14 -1.00 -6.37 20.88
CA PHE A 14 -1.91 -6.43 19.74
C PHE A 14 -3.05 -7.41 20.03
N VAL A 15 -4.26 -6.91 19.95
CA VAL A 15 -5.49 -7.71 20.08
C VAL A 15 -6.30 -7.53 18.81
N PRO A 16 -6.48 -8.58 17.98
CA PRO A 16 -7.28 -8.48 16.77
C PRO A 16 -8.76 -8.28 17.10
N LEU A 17 -9.49 -7.60 16.21
CA LEU A 17 -10.94 -7.43 16.34
C LEU A 17 -11.70 -8.76 16.24
N GLU A 18 -11.17 -9.68 15.48
CA GLU A 18 -11.70 -11.03 15.29
C GLU A 18 -10.60 -12.03 15.50
N GLU A 19 -10.84 -13.05 16.32
CA GLU A 19 -9.84 -14.05 16.67
C GLU A 19 -9.25 -14.73 15.42
N GLY A 20 -7.92 -14.80 15.37
CA GLY A 20 -7.19 -15.42 14.27
C GLY A 20 -7.12 -14.60 12.98
N LYS A 21 -7.73 -13.42 12.93
CA LYS A 21 -7.76 -12.57 11.71
C LYS A 21 -7.20 -11.19 11.96
N VAL A 22 -6.38 -10.73 11.01
CA VAL A 22 -5.82 -9.38 11.00
C VAL A 22 -6.32 -8.64 9.76
N ARG A 23 -6.88 -7.47 9.97
CA ARG A 23 -7.26 -6.55 8.90
C ARG A 23 -6.30 -5.38 8.93
N MET A 24 -5.54 -5.23 7.86
CA MET A 24 -4.49 -4.22 7.76
C MET A 24 -4.75 -3.32 6.55
N TYR A 25 -4.75 -2.03 6.77
CA TYR A 25 -4.77 -1.03 5.71
C TYR A 25 -3.50 -0.20 5.74
N VAL A 26 -2.86 -0.10 4.59
CA VAL A 26 -1.66 0.73 4.40
C VAL A 26 -1.90 1.62 3.18
N CYS A 27 -1.82 2.93 3.38
CA CYS A 27 -1.98 3.88 2.28
C CYS A 27 -0.90 3.65 1.22
N GLY A 28 -1.34 3.54 -0.03
CA GLY A 28 -0.47 3.34 -1.18
C GLY A 28 -0.05 4.67 -1.85
N PRO A 29 0.71 4.58 -2.93
CA PRO A 29 1.24 5.76 -3.61
C PRO A 29 0.21 6.47 -4.47
N THR A 30 0.47 7.75 -4.72
CA THR A 30 -0.17 8.50 -5.81
C THR A 30 0.52 8.12 -7.12
N VAL A 31 -0.26 7.67 -8.09
CA VAL A 31 0.29 7.03 -9.31
C VAL A 31 0.45 8.02 -10.46
N TYR A 32 1.34 8.97 -10.28
CA TYR A 32 1.67 9.99 -11.30
C TYR A 32 3.07 9.83 -11.88
N ASN A 33 3.90 8.98 -11.29
CA ASN A 33 5.27 8.74 -11.72
C ASN A 33 5.76 7.37 -11.19
N LEU A 34 6.96 6.98 -11.59
CA LEU A 34 7.64 5.83 -10.99
C LEU A 34 7.76 6.02 -9.49
N ILE A 35 7.67 4.93 -8.74
CA ILE A 35 7.87 5.00 -7.29
C ILE A 35 9.32 5.35 -6.96
N HIS A 36 9.48 6.09 -5.88
CA HIS A 36 10.77 6.43 -5.30
C HIS A 36 11.08 5.44 -4.17
N ILE A 37 12.35 5.31 -3.79
CA ILE A 37 12.76 4.44 -2.67
C ILE A 37 12.02 4.79 -1.37
N GLY A 38 11.64 6.05 -1.18
CA GLY A 38 10.80 6.49 -0.07
C GLY A 38 9.40 5.86 -0.06
N ASN A 39 8.84 5.57 -1.23
CA ASN A 39 7.58 4.84 -1.37
C ASN A 39 7.78 3.33 -1.15
N ALA A 40 8.92 2.80 -1.56
CA ALA A 40 9.26 1.38 -1.39
C ALA A 40 9.43 0.99 0.08
N ARG A 41 9.96 1.89 0.91
CA ARG A 41 10.20 1.62 2.33
C ARG A 41 8.98 1.13 3.09
N PRO A 42 7.84 1.86 3.11
CA PRO A 42 6.64 1.34 3.78
C PRO A 42 6.11 0.06 3.13
N MET A 43 6.21 -0.10 1.83
CA MET A 43 5.80 -1.31 1.13
C MET A 43 6.54 -2.54 1.66
N ILE A 44 7.86 -2.45 1.79
CA ILE A 44 8.71 -3.54 2.28
C ILE A 44 8.47 -3.78 3.77
N ILE A 45 8.38 -2.73 4.57
CA ILE A 45 8.18 -2.85 6.02
C ILE A 45 6.84 -3.52 6.33
N PHE A 46 5.77 -3.08 5.71
CA PHE A 46 4.44 -3.63 5.97
C PHE A 46 4.23 -5.00 5.33
N ASP A 47 4.92 -5.31 4.25
CA ASP A 47 5.01 -6.67 3.74
C ASP A 47 5.67 -7.61 4.76
N THR A 48 6.75 -7.16 5.40
CA THR A 48 7.41 -7.91 6.46
C THR A 48 6.49 -8.11 7.66
N VAL A 49 5.77 -7.07 8.10
CA VAL A 49 4.79 -7.18 9.18
C VAL A 49 3.68 -8.17 8.82
N ARG A 50 3.16 -8.10 7.61
CA ARG A 50 2.14 -9.03 7.10
C ARG A 50 2.63 -10.47 7.16
N ARG A 51 3.81 -10.75 6.62
CA ARG A 51 4.40 -12.09 6.60
C ARG A 51 4.67 -12.61 8.02
N TYR A 52 5.09 -11.74 8.92
CA TYR A 52 5.27 -12.10 10.31
C TYR A 52 3.95 -12.50 10.98
N MET A 53 2.88 -11.74 10.74
CA MET A 53 1.55 -12.08 11.26
C MET A 53 1.04 -13.40 10.69
N GLU A 54 1.23 -13.64 9.39
CA GLU A 54 0.90 -14.92 8.76
C GLU A 54 1.71 -16.07 9.37
N TYR A 55 3.00 -15.85 9.62
CA TYR A 55 3.86 -16.82 10.31
C TYR A 55 3.35 -17.14 11.72
N LYS A 56 2.81 -16.15 12.42
CA LYS A 56 2.20 -16.33 13.75
C LYS A 56 0.84 -17.04 13.70
N GLY A 57 0.34 -17.37 12.54
CA GLY A 57 -0.90 -18.12 12.35
C GLY A 57 -2.15 -17.27 12.09
N TYR A 58 -2.00 -15.95 11.91
CA TYR A 58 -3.12 -15.09 11.55
C TYR A 58 -3.45 -15.19 10.05
N GLU A 59 -4.74 -15.14 9.75
CA GLU A 59 -5.23 -14.84 8.41
C GLU A 59 -5.19 -13.32 8.22
N VAL A 60 -4.37 -12.83 7.28
CA VAL A 60 -4.18 -11.40 7.08
C VAL A 60 -4.90 -10.93 5.83
N ASN A 61 -5.85 -10.02 6.01
CA ASN A 61 -6.45 -9.26 4.92
C ASN A 61 -5.71 -7.93 4.79
N PHE A 62 -4.82 -7.84 3.81
CA PHE A 62 -3.99 -6.68 3.55
C PHE A 62 -4.58 -5.83 2.43
N VAL A 63 -4.94 -4.60 2.75
CA VAL A 63 -5.50 -3.65 1.80
C VAL A 63 -4.56 -2.47 1.64
N SER A 64 -4.22 -2.15 0.40
CA SER A 64 -3.42 -0.96 0.06
C SER A 64 -4.03 -0.32 -1.18
N ASN A 65 -4.32 0.97 -1.11
CA ASN A 65 -4.93 1.68 -2.23
C ASN A 65 -3.91 2.18 -3.25
N PHE A 66 -4.42 2.54 -4.43
CA PHE A 66 -3.75 3.44 -5.35
C PHE A 66 -4.53 4.74 -5.40
N THR A 67 -3.85 5.87 -5.20
CA THR A 67 -4.45 7.18 -5.40
C THR A 67 -4.32 7.54 -6.88
N ASP A 68 -5.39 7.29 -7.62
CA ASP A 68 -5.46 7.44 -9.08
C ASP A 68 -6.12 8.75 -9.53
N VAL A 69 -6.45 9.62 -8.59
CA VAL A 69 -6.91 10.99 -8.83
C VAL A 69 -6.21 11.94 -7.86
N ASP A 70 -5.49 12.91 -8.40
CA ASP A 70 -4.73 13.91 -7.65
C ASP A 70 -4.30 15.02 -8.62
N ASP A 71 -4.04 16.22 -8.11
CA ASP A 71 -3.57 17.35 -8.92
C ASP A 71 -2.29 17.01 -9.69
N LYS A 72 -1.40 16.21 -9.11
CA LYS A 72 -0.15 15.78 -9.75
C LYS A 72 -0.41 14.91 -10.97
N ILE A 73 -1.42 14.05 -10.91
CA ILE A 73 -1.83 13.20 -12.04
C ILE A 73 -2.40 14.08 -13.16
N ILE A 74 -3.29 15.01 -12.81
CA ILE A 74 -3.93 15.94 -13.75
C ILE A 74 -2.86 16.79 -14.45
N LYS A 75 -1.94 17.36 -13.69
CA LYS A 75 -0.84 18.16 -14.22
C LYS A 75 0.01 17.37 -15.20
N LYS A 76 0.40 16.16 -14.87
CA LYS A 76 1.19 15.30 -15.75
C LYS A 76 0.42 14.91 -17.01
N ALA A 77 -0.86 14.64 -16.89
CA ALA A 77 -1.73 14.35 -18.04
C ALA A 77 -1.78 15.53 -19.03
N ILE A 78 -1.88 16.75 -18.52
CA ILE A 78 -1.87 17.97 -19.34
C ILE A 78 -0.50 18.12 -20.01
N GLU A 79 0.60 17.95 -19.31
CA GLU A 79 1.96 18.05 -19.83
C GLU A 79 2.24 17.05 -20.96
N GLU A 80 1.71 15.83 -20.85
CA GLU A 80 1.90 14.76 -21.84
C GLU A 80 0.81 14.71 -22.92
N GLY A 81 -0.26 15.49 -22.78
CA GLY A 81 -1.38 15.50 -23.72
C GLY A 81 -2.21 14.21 -23.73
N VAL A 82 -2.33 13.55 -22.60
CA VAL A 82 -3.08 12.30 -22.41
C VAL A 82 -4.11 12.46 -21.30
N SER A 83 -4.98 11.45 -21.12
CA SER A 83 -5.97 11.47 -20.02
C SER A 83 -5.33 11.17 -18.67
N ALA A 84 -5.95 11.66 -17.60
CA ALA A 84 -5.54 11.34 -16.24
C ALA A 84 -5.60 9.82 -15.96
N GLN A 85 -6.61 9.16 -16.50
CA GLN A 85 -6.76 7.71 -16.41
C GLN A 85 -5.57 6.97 -17.04
N GLU A 86 -5.11 7.41 -18.21
CA GLU A 86 -3.96 6.81 -18.87
C GLU A 86 -2.69 6.94 -18.05
N ILE A 87 -2.47 8.08 -17.40
CA ILE A 87 -1.34 8.28 -16.48
C ILE A 87 -1.42 7.32 -15.29
N SER A 88 -2.56 7.27 -14.63
CA SER A 88 -2.72 6.40 -13.44
C SER A 88 -2.58 4.92 -13.79
N GLU A 89 -3.17 4.44 -14.86
CA GLU A 89 -3.05 3.05 -15.31
C GLU A 89 -1.59 2.68 -15.64
N ARG A 90 -0.87 3.55 -16.31
CA ARG A 90 0.55 3.36 -16.64
C ARG A 90 1.38 3.17 -15.38
N TYR A 91 1.24 4.07 -14.41
CA TYR A 91 2.06 4.03 -13.21
C TYR A 91 1.59 3.03 -12.16
N ILE A 92 0.34 2.60 -12.17
CA ILE A 92 -0.09 1.42 -11.42
C ILE A 92 0.64 0.18 -11.92
N ALA A 93 0.72 -0.02 -13.24
CA ALA A 93 1.43 -1.14 -13.84
C ALA A 93 2.93 -1.12 -13.50
N GLU A 94 3.58 0.05 -13.58
CA GLU A 94 4.98 0.22 -13.20
C GLU A 94 5.20 -0.03 -11.70
N CYS A 95 4.31 0.46 -10.84
CA CYS A 95 4.37 0.22 -9.40
C CYS A 95 4.28 -1.27 -9.06
N ARG A 96 3.35 -1.99 -9.69
CA ARG A 96 3.22 -3.44 -9.50
C ARG A 96 4.46 -4.20 -9.93
N LYS A 97 5.06 -3.81 -11.04
CA LYS A 97 6.32 -4.37 -11.53
C LYS A 97 7.45 -4.17 -10.54
N ASP A 98 7.59 -2.97 -10.00
CA ASP A 98 8.62 -2.64 -9.01
C ASP A 98 8.40 -3.39 -7.69
N MET A 99 7.15 -3.49 -7.24
CA MET A 99 6.79 -4.27 -6.04
C MET A 99 7.14 -5.75 -6.21
N ASP A 100 6.84 -6.32 -7.37
CA ASP A 100 7.19 -7.70 -7.70
C ASP A 100 8.72 -7.90 -7.70
N GLY A 101 9.46 -6.97 -8.30
CA GLY A 101 10.93 -6.96 -8.29
C GLY A 101 11.55 -6.87 -6.89
N MET A 102 10.86 -6.25 -5.94
CA MET A 102 11.27 -6.18 -4.53
C MET A 102 10.78 -7.36 -3.69
N ASN A 103 10.12 -8.35 -4.31
CA ASN A 103 9.49 -9.47 -3.62
C ASN A 103 8.43 -9.05 -2.59
N VAL A 104 7.77 -7.95 -2.83
CA VAL A 104 6.61 -7.51 -2.02
C VAL A 104 5.39 -8.31 -2.45
N LYS A 105 4.73 -8.96 -1.50
CA LYS A 105 3.56 -9.77 -1.74
C LYS A 105 2.38 -8.89 -2.20
N PRO A 106 1.65 -9.28 -3.26
CA PRO A 106 0.47 -8.51 -3.67
C PRO A 106 -0.54 -8.34 -2.53
N ALA A 107 -1.13 -7.16 -2.43
CA ALA A 107 -2.18 -6.92 -1.45
C ALA A 107 -3.38 -7.85 -1.73
N THR A 108 -4.15 -8.15 -0.68
CA THR A 108 -5.41 -8.89 -0.83
C THR A 108 -6.37 -8.10 -1.72
N THR A 109 -6.40 -6.78 -1.55
CA THR A 109 -7.21 -5.85 -2.34
C THR A 109 -6.44 -4.54 -2.55
N ASN A 110 -6.46 -4.04 -3.78
CA ASN A 110 -5.91 -2.73 -4.15
C ASN A 110 -7.05 -1.82 -4.64
N PRO A 111 -7.83 -1.19 -3.75
CA PRO A 111 -8.85 -0.25 -4.19
C PRO A 111 -8.22 0.99 -4.82
N GLN A 112 -8.92 1.56 -5.78
CA GLN A 112 -8.59 2.85 -6.37
C GLN A 112 -9.41 3.94 -5.69
N ALA A 113 -8.90 5.18 -5.67
CA ALA A 113 -9.63 6.30 -5.09
C ALA A 113 -10.89 6.69 -5.87
N THR A 114 -10.90 6.40 -7.16
CA THR A 114 -12.04 6.65 -8.05
C THR A 114 -13.12 5.54 -8.04
#